data_61811e4f6a08a5806bac36af277853cc
#
_entry.id   61811e4f6a08a5806bac36af277853cc
#
_cell.length_a   1.000
_cell.length_b   1.000
_cell.length_c   1.000
_cell.angle_alpha   90.00
_cell.angle_beta   90.00
_cell.angle_gamma   90.00
#
_symmetry.space_group_name_H-M   'P 1'
#
loop_
_entity.id
_entity.type
_entity.pdbx_description
1 polymer ?
#
loop_
_entity_poly.entity_id
_entity_poly.type
_entity_poly.pdbx_seq_one_letter_code
_entity_poly.pdbx_strand_id
1 'polypeptide(L)'
;MNKKMDIHCDGKRQYQFVADTAYIREAGTDGEKAAAKYISQELGEDSRIEFFEFSDFQEKEAEFTITEPFEKTYKVRAYLNGAQTSEAGIAAPFLYVEKGDDISLLKAKGCVVLLCETVREAMCQKLLQAGVLGFVTVCGTPLDEGEDKIPLQYRRKESTLPGASIHYMDAME
;
A
#
# COMPACT_ATOMS: atom_id res chain seq x y z
N MET A 1 -40.95 -14.23 -23.62
CA MET A 1 -41.47 -13.67 -22.37
C MET A 1 -40.30 -13.23 -21.51
N ASN A 2 -39.95 -11.93 -21.48
CA ASN A 2 -38.87 -11.41 -20.63
C ASN A 2 -39.36 -11.38 -19.18
N LYS A 3 -38.88 -12.30 -18.34
CA LYS A 3 -39.07 -12.25 -16.91
C LYS A 3 -38.34 -11.04 -16.38
N LYS A 4 -39.02 -9.97 -15.99
CA LYS A 4 -38.43 -8.87 -15.24
C LYS A 4 -37.89 -9.44 -13.94
N MET A 5 -36.58 -9.39 -13.76
CA MET A 5 -35.94 -9.76 -12.52
C MET A 5 -36.16 -8.62 -11.53
N ASP A 6 -36.91 -8.88 -10.47
CA ASP A 6 -37.15 -7.91 -9.40
C ASP A 6 -35.93 -7.95 -8.47
N ILE A 7 -35.07 -6.95 -8.58
CA ILE A 7 -33.85 -6.85 -7.75
C ILE A 7 -34.23 -6.06 -6.51
N HIS A 8 -34.32 -6.74 -5.38
CA HIS A 8 -34.53 -6.12 -4.09
C HIS A 8 -33.18 -5.84 -3.41
N CYS A 9 -32.88 -4.56 -3.17
CA CYS A 9 -31.66 -4.13 -2.48
C CYS A 9 -31.94 -3.90 -0.99
N ASP A 10 -31.27 -4.66 -0.12
CA ASP A 10 -31.26 -4.46 1.32
C ASP A 10 -29.98 -3.77 1.77
N GLY A 11 -30.06 -2.47 2.01
CA GLY A 11 -28.89 -1.65 2.38
C GLY A 11 -28.30 -2.04 3.75
N LYS A 12 -29.08 -2.56 4.68
CA LYS A 12 -28.58 -3.02 5.99
C LYS A 12 -27.76 -4.30 5.83
N ARG A 13 -28.25 -5.23 5.05
CA ARG A 13 -27.52 -6.48 4.74
C ARG A 13 -26.21 -6.17 3.97
N GLN A 14 -26.27 -5.25 3.02
CA GLN A 14 -25.07 -4.83 2.28
C GLN A 14 -24.01 -4.20 3.20
N TYR A 15 -24.43 -3.31 4.09
CA TYR A 15 -23.54 -2.71 5.07
C TYR A 15 -22.93 -3.75 6.00
N GLN A 16 -23.74 -4.69 6.52
CA GLN A 16 -23.28 -5.75 7.40
C GLN A 16 -22.25 -6.63 6.69
N PHE A 17 -22.50 -7.02 5.44
CA PHE A 17 -21.56 -7.80 4.63
C PHE A 17 -20.20 -7.09 4.50
N VAL A 18 -20.19 -5.78 4.25
CA VAL A 18 -18.95 -5.00 4.18
C VAL A 18 -18.26 -4.94 5.54
N ALA A 19 -19.02 -4.71 6.62
CA ALA A 19 -18.48 -4.65 7.98
C ALA A 19 -17.85 -5.98 8.40
N ASP A 20 -18.50 -7.10 8.10
CA ASP A 20 -18.03 -8.45 8.45
C ASP A 20 -16.76 -8.85 7.69
N THR A 21 -16.48 -8.19 6.57
CA THR A 21 -15.27 -8.43 5.77
C THR A 21 -14.23 -7.32 5.88
N ALA A 22 -14.44 -6.31 6.76
CA ALA A 22 -13.56 -5.15 6.92
C ALA A 22 -12.37 -5.43 7.85
N TYR A 23 -11.60 -6.47 7.55
CA TYR A 23 -10.36 -6.83 8.25
C TYR A 23 -9.23 -7.07 7.24
N ILE A 24 -7.99 -7.14 7.73
CA ILE A 24 -6.83 -7.41 6.87
C ILE A 24 -6.97 -8.83 6.29
N ARG A 25 -6.98 -8.91 4.95
CA ARG A 25 -7.13 -10.15 4.19
C ARG A 25 -6.20 -10.16 2.98
N GLU A 26 -4.92 -10.08 3.27
CA GLU A 26 -3.89 -10.15 2.22
C GLU A 26 -3.90 -11.53 1.55
N ALA A 27 -3.53 -11.56 0.27
CA ALA A 27 -3.49 -12.79 -0.51
C ALA A 27 -2.58 -13.85 0.16
N GLY A 28 -3.02 -15.11 0.18
CA GLY A 28 -2.31 -16.23 0.82
C GLY A 28 -2.51 -16.35 2.33
N THR A 29 -3.12 -15.36 3.00
CA THR A 29 -3.33 -15.37 4.46
C THR A 29 -4.60 -16.13 4.88
N ASP A 30 -4.68 -16.45 6.17
CA ASP A 30 -5.92 -17.03 6.72
C ASP A 30 -7.09 -16.04 6.70
N GLY A 31 -6.80 -14.72 6.72
CA GLY A 31 -7.81 -13.69 6.53
C GLY A 31 -8.46 -13.76 5.16
N GLU A 32 -7.70 -13.95 4.09
CA GLU A 32 -8.24 -14.16 2.75
C GLU A 32 -9.12 -15.41 2.69
N LYS A 33 -8.64 -16.54 3.22
CA LYS A 33 -9.40 -17.81 3.25
C LYS A 33 -10.72 -17.66 4.01
N ALA A 34 -10.70 -16.97 5.15
CA ALA A 34 -11.90 -16.68 5.93
C ALA A 34 -12.90 -15.81 5.15
N ALA A 35 -12.41 -14.75 4.47
CA ALA A 35 -13.25 -13.91 3.63
C ALA A 35 -13.85 -14.69 2.46
N ALA A 36 -13.06 -15.51 1.75
CA ALA A 36 -13.54 -16.33 0.65
C ALA A 36 -14.65 -17.30 1.09
N LYS A 37 -14.46 -17.92 2.25
CA LYS A 37 -15.47 -18.82 2.84
C LYS A 37 -16.76 -18.08 3.20
N TYR A 38 -16.64 -16.91 3.85
CA TYR A 38 -17.79 -16.08 4.20
C TYR A 38 -18.56 -15.63 2.95
N ILE A 39 -17.87 -15.13 1.94
CA ILE A 39 -18.47 -14.73 0.66
C ILE A 39 -19.18 -15.88 -0.02
N SER A 40 -18.56 -17.07 -0.06
CA SER A 40 -19.17 -18.26 -0.64
C SER A 40 -20.45 -18.68 0.10
N GLN A 41 -20.48 -18.59 1.43
CA GLN A 41 -21.67 -18.86 2.23
C GLN A 41 -22.81 -17.88 1.93
N GLU A 42 -22.51 -16.59 1.79
CA GLU A 42 -23.50 -15.56 1.45
C GLU A 42 -24.05 -15.69 0.03
N LEU A 43 -23.24 -16.19 -0.90
CA LEU A 43 -23.66 -16.45 -2.29
C LEU A 43 -24.47 -17.74 -2.45
N GLY A 44 -24.36 -18.67 -1.52
CA GLY A 44 -25.13 -19.93 -1.51
C GLY A 44 -24.53 -21.07 -2.30
N GLU A 45 -25.34 -22.11 -2.52
CA GLU A 45 -24.89 -23.41 -3.06
C GLU A 45 -24.35 -23.36 -4.49
N ASP A 46 -24.70 -22.35 -5.27
CA ASP A 46 -24.23 -22.18 -6.64
C ASP A 46 -22.81 -21.57 -6.71
N SER A 47 -22.22 -21.18 -5.55
CA SER A 47 -20.90 -20.62 -5.48
C SER A 47 -19.85 -21.70 -5.25
N ARG A 48 -18.65 -21.50 -5.80
CA ARG A 48 -17.48 -22.33 -5.50
C ARG A 48 -16.24 -21.46 -5.31
N ILE A 49 -15.34 -21.90 -4.45
CA ILE A 49 -14.03 -21.27 -4.26
C ILE A 49 -13.06 -21.95 -5.22
N GLU A 50 -12.40 -21.18 -6.07
CA GLU A 50 -11.31 -21.64 -6.93
C GLU A 50 -9.99 -21.15 -6.35
N PHE A 51 -9.02 -22.06 -6.24
CA PHE A 51 -7.68 -21.78 -5.77
C PHE A 51 -6.73 -21.68 -6.96
N PHE A 52 -5.79 -20.75 -6.88
CA PHE A 52 -4.67 -20.66 -7.81
C PHE A 52 -3.38 -20.39 -7.05
N GLU A 53 -2.28 -20.87 -7.59
CA GLU A 53 -0.97 -20.60 -7.03
C GLU A 53 -0.47 -19.24 -7.50
N PHE A 54 0.15 -18.51 -6.62
CA PHE A 54 0.87 -17.29 -6.95
C PHE A 54 2.22 -17.27 -6.21
N SER A 55 3.18 -16.53 -6.76
CA SER A 55 4.46 -16.36 -6.08
C SER A 55 4.26 -15.49 -4.85
N ASP A 56 4.60 -16.05 -3.68
CA ASP A 56 4.56 -15.31 -2.43
C ASP A 56 5.62 -14.21 -2.45
N PHE A 57 5.19 -13.02 -2.05
CA PHE A 57 6.09 -11.90 -1.87
C PHE A 57 6.57 -11.91 -0.42
N GLN A 58 7.83 -12.26 -0.20
CA GLN A 58 8.41 -12.11 1.12
C GLN A 58 8.44 -10.63 1.49
N GLU A 59 7.72 -10.30 2.56
CA GLU A 59 7.78 -8.98 3.15
C GLU A 59 9.19 -8.75 3.70
N LYS A 60 9.77 -7.59 3.38
CA LYS A 60 11.09 -7.18 3.83
C LYS A 60 10.92 -6.18 4.96
N GLU A 61 11.83 -6.23 5.92
CA GLU A 61 11.90 -5.20 6.95
C GLU A 61 12.30 -3.86 6.33
N ALA A 62 11.73 -2.78 6.86
CA ALA A 62 12.07 -1.43 6.49
C ALA A 62 12.11 -0.54 7.72
N GLU A 63 13.06 0.38 7.75
CA GLU A 63 13.19 1.41 8.76
C GLU A 63 13.29 2.77 8.08
N PHE A 64 12.66 3.77 8.65
CA PHE A 64 12.74 5.14 8.20
C PHE A 64 12.93 6.07 9.40
N THR A 65 14.04 6.78 9.42
CA THR A 65 14.41 7.70 10.49
C THR A 65 14.70 9.09 9.95
N ILE A 66 14.05 10.11 10.49
CA ILE A 66 14.46 11.50 10.36
C ILE A 66 15.56 11.74 11.38
N THR A 67 16.70 12.29 10.94
CA THR A 67 17.86 12.55 11.81
C THR A 67 18.03 14.02 12.15
N GLU A 68 17.50 14.93 11.32
CA GLU A 68 17.53 16.39 11.49
C GLU A 68 16.21 16.99 11.03
N PRO A 69 15.67 18.01 11.68
CA PRO A 69 16.18 18.76 12.85
C PRO A 69 15.92 18.07 14.20
N PHE A 70 15.30 16.91 14.21
CA PHE A 70 15.08 16.06 15.39
C PHE A 70 15.26 14.60 14.98
N GLU A 71 15.62 13.74 15.92
CA GLU A 71 15.75 12.31 15.66
C GLU A 71 14.44 11.61 15.99
N LYS A 72 13.86 10.95 14.98
CA LYS A 72 12.64 10.14 15.14
C LYS A 72 12.59 9.03 14.10
N THR A 73 12.40 7.81 14.59
CA THR A 73 12.12 6.64 13.73
C THR A 73 10.62 6.43 13.61
N TYR A 74 10.18 6.27 12.38
CA TYR A 74 8.79 6.05 12.03
C TYR A 74 8.56 4.60 11.62
N LYS A 75 7.40 4.07 11.96
CA LYS A 75 6.98 2.78 11.47
C LYS A 75 6.66 2.88 9.98
N VAL A 76 7.28 2.04 9.20
CA VAL A 76 7.07 1.96 7.74
C VAL A 76 6.93 0.52 7.31
N ARG A 77 6.40 0.30 6.13
CA ARG A 77 6.30 -1.00 5.51
C ARG A 77 6.96 -0.97 4.14
N ALA A 78 7.88 -1.90 3.87
CA ALA A 78 8.58 -1.95 2.60
C ALA A 78 7.64 -2.15 1.42
N TYR A 79 7.96 -1.52 0.29
CA TYR A 79 7.33 -1.84 -0.99
C TYR A 79 7.83 -3.17 -1.50
N LEU A 80 6.92 -4.08 -1.82
CA LEU A 80 7.27 -5.34 -2.49
C LEU A 80 7.82 -5.05 -3.90
N ASN A 81 8.81 -5.84 -4.32
CA ASN A 81 9.54 -5.66 -5.56
C ASN A 81 10.30 -4.32 -5.64
N GLY A 82 10.49 -3.62 -4.53
CA GLY A 82 11.45 -2.52 -4.39
C GLY A 82 12.87 -3.04 -4.20
N ALA A 83 13.87 -2.22 -4.54
CA ALA A 83 15.26 -2.52 -4.24
C ALA A 83 15.47 -2.58 -2.71
N GLN A 84 16.44 -3.39 -2.31
CA GLN A 84 16.98 -3.33 -0.96
C GLN A 84 18.11 -2.29 -0.91
N THR A 85 18.19 -1.61 0.20
CA THR A 85 19.39 -0.81 0.53
C THR A 85 20.49 -1.72 1.06
N SER A 86 21.72 -1.21 1.13
CA SER A 86 22.76 -1.86 1.93
C SER A 86 22.40 -1.80 3.42
N GLU A 87 23.14 -2.53 4.26
CA GLU A 87 22.97 -2.47 5.73
C GLU A 87 23.14 -1.05 6.29
N ALA A 88 23.95 -0.21 5.64
CA ALA A 88 24.12 1.19 6.02
C ALA A 88 22.92 2.09 5.67
N GLY A 89 21.95 1.57 4.92
CA GLY A 89 20.80 2.35 4.47
C GLY A 89 21.15 3.40 3.43
N ILE A 90 20.26 4.42 3.32
CA ILE A 90 20.44 5.62 2.50
C ILE A 90 20.26 6.83 3.39
N ALA A 91 21.31 7.61 3.60
CA ALA A 91 21.25 8.92 4.24
C ALA A 91 21.22 10.02 3.17
N ALA A 92 20.13 10.77 3.11
CA ALA A 92 19.91 11.80 2.09
C ALA A 92 18.91 12.85 2.57
N PRO A 93 18.89 14.05 1.96
CA PRO A 93 17.84 15.01 2.22
C PRO A 93 16.45 14.41 1.94
N PHE A 94 15.48 14.74 2.79
CA PHE A 94 14.09 14.30 2.65
C PHE A 94 13.24 15.42 2.08
N LEU A 95 12.51 15.15 1.00
CA LEU A 95 11.77 16.17 0.26
C LEU A 95 10.32 15.74 0.04
N TYR A 96 9.36 16.55 0.48
CA TYR A 96 7.95 16.37 0.14
C TYR A 96 7.67 16.86 -1.30
N VAL A 97 7.13 15.98 -2.13
CA VAL A 97 6.87 16.23 -3.56
C VAL A 97 5.41 16.02 -3.95
N GLU A 98 4.52 15.99 -2.98
CA GLU A 98 3.07 15.84 -3.15
C GLU A 98 2.71 14.66 -4.07
N LYS A 99 2.32 14.95 -5.32
CA LYS A 99 1.98 13.94 -6.34
C LYS A 99 3.13 13.62 -7.29
N GLY A 100 4.31 14.19 -7.07
CA GLY A 100 5.48 13.95 -7.91
C GLY A 100 5.30 14.47 -9.34
N ASP A 101 4.74 15.66 -9.51
CA ASP A 101 4.72 16.34 -10.81
C ASP A 101 6.12 16.86 -11.19
N ASP A 102 6.27 17.32 -12.44
CA ASP A 102 7.59 17.72 -12.97
C ASP A 102 8.20 18.90 -12.21
N ILE A 103 7.37 19.80 -11.67
CA ILE A 103 7.84 20.98 -10.93
C ILE A 103 8.33 20.56 -9.56
N SER A 104 7.56 19.73 -8.84
CA SER A 104 7.92 19.26 -7.51
C SER A 104 9.19 18.39 -7.53
N LEU A 105 9.46 17.71 -8.63
CA LEU A 105 10.65 16.88 -8.80
C LEU A 105 11.92 17.64 -9.23
N LEU A 106 11.86 18.93 -9.55
CA LEU A 106 13.05 19.70 -9.99
C LEU A 106 14.21 19.68 -8.99
N LYS A 107 13.92 19.55 -7.69
CA LYS A 107 14.91 19.53 -6.61
C LYS A 107 15.11 18.14 -6.00
N ALA A 108 14.51 17.11 -6.57
CA ALA A 108 14.47 15.78 -5.97
C ALA A 108 15.74 14.94 -6.21
N LYS A 109 16.65 15.41 -7.07
CA LYS A 109 17.91 14.69 -7.35
C LYS A 109 18.73 14.50 -6.08
N GLY A 110 19.07 13.24 -5.77
CA GLY A 110 19.85 12.89 -4.59
C GLY A 110 19.08 12.92 -3.28
N CYS A 111 17.74 13.02 -3.34
CA CYS A 111 16.86 13.02 -2.16
C CYS A 111 16.13 11.68 -2.01
N VAL A 112 15.66 11.40 -0.80
CA VAL A 112 14.53 10.52 -0.55
C VAL A 112 13.27 11.38 -0.58
N VAL A 113 12.21 10.95 -1.25
CA VAL A 113 11.01 11.77 -1.43
C VAL A 113 9.78 11.19 -0.73
N LEU A 114 8.93 12.09 -0.19
CA LEU A 114 7.61 11.74 0.33
C LEU A 114 6.55 12.07 -0.73
N LEU A 115 5.68 11.09 -1.03
CA LEU A 115 4.58 11.24 -1.98
C LEU A 115 3.23 10.90 -1.34
N CYS A 116 2.19 11.60 -1.78
CA CYS A 116 0.79 11.27 -1.48
C CYS A 116 0.15 10.35 -2.53
N GLU A 117 0.94 9.76 -3.41
CA GLU A 117 0.50 8.88 -4.50
C GLU A 117 1.17 7.51 -4.41
N THR A 118 0.45 6.47 -4.83
CA THR A 118 1.03 5.14 -4.97
C THR A 118 2.06 5.12 -6.11
N VAL A 119 3.28 4.66 -5.82
CA VAL A 119 4.35 4.58 -6.81
C VAL A 119 4.17 3.33 -7.69
N ARG A 120 3.45 3.49 -8.79
CA ARG A 120 3.33 2.51 -9.87
C ARG A 120 4.47 2.66 -10.87
N GLU A 121 4.50 1.83 -11.89
CA GLU A 121 5.61 1.77 -12.86
C GLU A 121 5.97 3.15 -13.46
N ALA A 122 4.97 3.90 -13.97
CA ALA A 122 5.21 5.21 -14.58
C ALA A 122 5.83 6.21 -13.60
N MET A 123 5.29 6.27 -12.37
CA MET A 123 5.84 7.14 -11.33
C MET A 123 7.25 6.72 -10.94
N CYS A 124 7.52 5.43 -10.81
CA CYS A 124 8.86 4.96 -10.49
C CYS A 124 9.89 5.36 -11.57
N GLN A 125 9.54 5.22 -12.84
CA GLN A 125 10.43 5.65 -13.93
C GLN A 125 10.68 7.16 -13.87
N LYS A 126 9.66 7.94 -13.53
CA LYS A 126 9.77 9.39 -13.36
C LYS A 126 10.72 9.75 -12.21
N LEU A 127 10.59 9.09 -11.06
CA LEU A 127 11.47 9.27 -9.91
C LEU A 127 12.92 8.89 -10.24
N LEU A 128 13.14 7.78 -10.94
CA LEU A 128 14.46 7.37 -11.40
C LEU A 128 15.08 8.41 -12.34
N GLN A 129 14.31 8.94 -13.29
CA GLN A 129 14.78 10.00 -14.20
C GLN A 129 15.11 11.30 -13.47
N ALA A 130 14.37 11.62 -12.41
CA ALA A 130 14.66 12.77 -11.54
C ALA A 130 15.89 12.55 -10.65
N GLY A 131 16.46 11.33 -10.60
CA GLY A 131 17.62 11.00 -9.78
C GLY A 131 17.33 10.87 -8.29
N VAL A 132 16.11 10.49 -7.95
CA VAL A 132 15.69 10.18 -6.57
C VAL A 132 16.38 8.92 -6.07
N LEU A 133 16.80 8.90 -4.80
CA LEU A 133 17.49 7.77 -4.18
C LEU A 133 16.56 6.76 -3.52
N GLY A 134 15.38 7.17 -3.12
CA GLY A 134 14.36 6.35 -2.50
C GLY A 134 13.05 7.12 -2.34
N PHE A 135 11.97 6.42 -1.99
CA PHE A 135 10.69 7.08 -1.78
C PHE A 135 9.94 6.51 -0.58
N VAL A 136 9.12 7.35 0.03
CA VAL A 136 8.12 6.99 1.03
C VAL A 136 6.76 7.44 0.51
N THR A 137 5.74 6.59 0.58
CA THR A 137 4.38 6.94 0.19
C THR A 137 3.45 7.00 1.38
N VAL A 138 2.61 8.02 1.41
CA VAL A 138 1.57 8.15 2.42
C VAL A 138 0.44 7.18 2.14
N CYS A 139 0.00 6.46 3.15
CA CYS A 139 -1.14 5.55 3.08
C CYS A 139 -2.04 5.68 4.33
N GLY A 140 -3.21 5.08 4.25
CA GLY A 140 -4.22 5.22 5.31
C GLY A 140 -4.94 6.56 5.25
N THR A 141 -5.78 6.80 6.25
CA THR A 141 -6.60 8.01 6.38
C THR A 141 -6.58 8.52 7.81
N PRO A 142 -6.97 9.79 8.06
CA PRO A 142 -7.12 10.32 9.43
C PRO A 142 -8.17 9.57 10.28
N LEU A 143 -9.00 8.74 9.63
CA LEU A 143 -10.09 7.99 10.27
C LEU A 143 -9.67 6.56 10.68
N ASP A 144 -8.46 6.15 10.34
CA ASP A 144 -7.92 4.84 10.72
C ASP A 144 -7.53 4.90 12.20
N GLU A 145 -8.51 4.77 13.09
CA GLU A 145 -8.28 4.81 14.52
C GLU A 145 -7.52 3.56 15.00
N GLY A 146 -6.46 3.78 15.73
CA GLY A 146 -5.96 2.90 16.79
C GLY A 146 -5.05 1.75 16.39
N GLU A 147 -4.72 1.52 15.15
CA GLU A 147 -3.71 0.52 14.76
C GLU A 147 -2.95 0.94 13.51
N ASP A 148 -1.66 0.65 13.54
CA ASP A 148 -0.67 0.81 12.49
C ASP A 148 -0.98 0.02 11.22
N LYS A 149 -2.08 0.32 10.57
CA LYS A 149 -2.49 -0.35 9.33
C LYS A 149 -1.82 0.30 8.14
N ILE A 150 -0.54 0.02 7.97
CA ILE A 150 0.15 0.38 6.74
C ILE A 150 -0.13 -0.73 5.73
N PRO A 151 -1.00 -0.49 4.72
CA PRO A 151 -1.32 -1.51 3.73
C PRO A 151 -0.08 -1.87 2.93
N LEU A 152 0.06 -3.15 2.63
CA LEU A 152 1.14 -3.65 1.79
C LEU A 152 1.00 -3.05 0.38
N GLN A 153 2.05 -2.38 -0.05
CA GLN A 153 2.14 -1.84 -1.39
C GLN A 153 3.09 -2.69 -2.23
N TYR A 154 2.75 -2.93 -3.48
CA TYR A 154 3.58 -3.73 -4.36
C TYR A 154 3.72 -3.12 -5.75
N ARG A 155 4.78 -3.50 -6.42
CA ARG A 155 5.03 -3.20 -7.82
C ARG A 155 4.97 -4.47 -8.65
N ARG A 156 4.49 -4.36 -9.88
CA ARG A 156 4.42 -5.52 -10.79
C ARG A 156 5.78 -6.01 -11.25
N LYS A 157 6.76 -5.11 -11.26
CA LYS A 157 8.14 -5.41 -11.70
C LYS A 157 9.12 -5.00 -10.61
N GLU A 158 10.22 -5.70 -10.53
CA GLU A 158 11.33 -5.30 -9.69
C GLU A 158 11.85 -3.92 -10.08
N SER A 159 12.31 -3.19 -9.10
CA SER A 159 12.87 -1.84 -9.24
C SER A 159 14.20 -1.73 -8.56
N THR A 160 15.06 -0.89 -9.12
CA THR A 160 16.30 -0.46 -8.48
C THR A 160 16.10 0.65 -7.45
N LEU A 161 14.86 1.18 -7.32
CA LEU A 161 14.54 2.24 -6.38
C LEU A 161 13.90 1.65 -5.12
N PRO A 162 14.51 1.80 -3.93
CA PRO A 162 13.92 1.39 -2.67
C PRO A 162 12.74 2.28 -2.31
N GLY A 163 11.73 1.68 -1.67
CA GLY A 163 10.53 2.39 -1.28
C GLY A 163 9.84 1.78 -0.07
N ALA A 164 9.13 2.63 0.65
CA ALA A 164 8.33 2.26 1.80
C ALA A 164 7.00 3.00 1.84
N SER A 165 6.07 2.50 2.63
CA SER A 165 4.83 3.18 2.97
C SER A 165 4.86 3.64 4.42
N ILE A 166 4.31 4.81 4.70
CA ILE A 166 4.13 5.40 6.03
C ILE A 166 2.66 5.70 6.26
N HIS A 167 2.20 5.57 7.49
CA HIS A 167 0.83 5.94 7.81
C HIS A 167 0.60 7.45 7.70
N TYR A 168 -0.62 7.84 7.32
CA TYR A 168 -1.01 9.25 7.14
C TYR A 168 -0.69 10.11 8.37
N MET A 169 -1.00 9.63 9.57
CA MET A 169 -0.79 10.40 10.81
C MET A 169 0.69 10.66 11.08
N ASP A 170 1.56 9.70 10.81
CA ASP A 170 3.01 9.86 10.95
C ASP A 170 3.60 10.77 9.87
N ALA A 171 3.02 10.75 8.66
CA ALA A 171 3.46 11.62 7.57
C ALA A 171 3.07 13.09 7.74
N MET A 172 2.12 13.39 8.62
CA MET A 172 1.67 14.77 8.93
C MET A 172 2.54 15.49 9.96
N GLU A 173 3.43 14.78 10.65
CA GLU A 173 4.41 15.34 11.58
C GLU A 173 5.61 15.96 10.85
#